data_bcf6b961b2aa36d451a6ff85f47ecb8b
#
_entry.id   bcf6b961b2aa36d451a6ff85f47ecb8b
#
_cell.length_a   1.000
_cell.length_b   1.000
_cell.length_c   1.000
_cell.angle_alpha   90.00
_cell.angle_beta   90.00
_cell.angle_gamma   90.00
#
_symmetry.space_group_name_H-M   'P 1'
#
loop_
_entity.id
_entity.type
_entity.pdbx_description
1 polymer ?
#
loop_
_entity_poly.entity_id
_entity_poly.type
_entity_poly.pdbx_seq_one_letter_code
_entity_poly.pdbx_strand_id
1 'polypeptide(L)'
;RLSVETLSLGYIVVEPGMKIGEAAQVEIISRENFWLAAGYATAAELLGMRYVFLEAGVGAAQPVPAGMIRAVKKEISIPLIVGGGIRTAIDARRVRHAGADMVVTRTIIESAGYKERLRAILSALKD
;
A
#
# COMPACT_ATOMS: atom_id res chain seq x y z
N ARG A 1 -19.57 23.12 -14.32
CA ARG A 1 -19.33 21.73 -13.86
C ARG A 1 -18.01 21.28 -14.47
N LEU A 2 -16.98 21.12 -13.66
CA LEU A 2 -15.71 20.54 -14.12
C LEU A 2 -15.97 19.05 -14.42
N SER A 3 -15.71 18.63 -15.66
CA SER A 3 -15.73 17.23 -16.05
C SER A 3 -14.40 16.61 -15.64
N VAL A 4 -14.34 16.08 -14.41
CA VAL A 4 -13.16 15.38 -13.90
C VAL A 4 -13.48 13.91 -13.78
N GLU A 5 -12.67 13.07 -14.38
CA GLU A 5 -12.74 11.63 -14.15
C GLU A 5 -12.27 11.32 -12.74
N THR A 6 -13.07 10.58 -11.98
CA THR A 6 -12.72 10.12 -10.64
C THR A 6 -12.45 8.62 -10.64
N LEU A 7 -11.40 8.22 -9.94
CA LEU A 7 -11.04 6.81 -9.75
C LEU A 7 -11.29 6.42 -8.31
N SER A 8 -12.21 5.48 -8.10
CA SER A 8 -12.55 4.98 -6.77
C SER A 8 -11.46 4.06 -6.23
N LEU A 9 -11.17 4.19 -4.94
CA LEU A 9 -10.08 3.50 -4.25
C LEU A 9 -10.60 2.84 -2.96
N GLY A 10 -10.47 1.52 -2.86
CA GLY A 10 -10.64 0.79 -1.61
C GLY A 10 -9.42 0.98 -0.71
N TYR A 11 -9.55 1.75 0.35
CA TYR A 11 -8.45 2.11 1.24
C TYR A 11 -8.48 1.24 2.50
N ILE A 12 -7.48 0.39 2.68
CA ILE A 12 -7.39 -0.60 3.76
C ILE A 12 -6.19 -0.25 4.64
N VAL A 13 -6.47 0.08 5.91
CA VAL A 13 -5.43 0.46 6.87
C VAL A 13 -4.96 -0.78 7.64
N VAL A 14 -3.66 -1.03 7.60
CA VAL A 14 -2.98 -2.14 8.26
C VAL A 14 -2.13 -1.59 9.41
N GLU A 15 -2.08 -2.32 10.52
CA GLU A 15 -1.21 -1.94 11.65
C GLU A 15 0.22 -1.55 11.20
N PRO A 16 0.79 -0.52 11.82
CA PRO A 16 0.25 0.28 12.93
C PRO A 16 -0.73 1.39 12.54
N GLY A 17 -0.99 1.62 11.23
CA GLY A 17 -1.93 2.62 10.73
C GLY A 17 -1.51 4.06 10.99
N MET A 18 -0.73 4.30 12.01
CA MET A 18 -0.25 5.62 12.41
C MET A 18 -1.38 6.67 12.47
N LYS A 19 -1.08 7.92 12.15
CA LYS A 19 -2.06 9.02 12.15
C LYS A 19 -3.27 8.81 11.23
N ILE A 20 -3.16 7.97 10.22
CA ILE A 20 -4.26 7.70 9.29
C ILE A 20 -5.36 6.92 9.98
N GLY A 21 -5.01 5.90 10.77
CA GLY A 21 -5.97 5.13 11.54
C GLY A 21 -6.74 5.99 12.54
N GLU A 22 -6.04 6.91 13.22
CA GLU A 22 -6.64 7.83 14.18
C GLU A 22 -7.56 8.86 13.50
N ALA A 23 -7.07 9.50 12.44
CA ALA A 23 -7.78 10.58 11.76
C ALA A 23 -9.03 10.11 11.00
N ALA A 24 -8.98 8.92 10.40
CA ALA A 24 -10.09 8.39 9.62
C ALA A 24 -11.11 7.61 10.46
N GLN A 25 -10.83 7.35 11.73
CA GLN A 25 -11.66 6.53 12.62
C GLN A 25 -12.04 5.18 12.01
N VAL A 26 -11.09 4.58 11.29
CA VAL A 26 -11.28 3.29 10.63
C VAL A 26 -10.80 2.14 11.51
N GLU A 27 -11.38 0.98 11.31
CA GLU A 27 -10.87 -0.26 11.90
C GLU A 27 -9.54 -0.62 11.24
N ILE A 28 -8.48 -0.75 12.06
CA ILE A 28 -7.15 -1.09 11.61
C ILE A 28 -7.01 -2.60 11.59
N ILE A 29 -6.60 -3.16 10.46
CA ILE A 29 -6.41 -4.60 10.31
C ILE A 29 -5.07 -5.01 10.90
N SER A 30 -5.07 -6.05 11.75
CA SER A 30 -3.84 -6.65 12.26
C SER A 30 -2.94 -7.14 11.14
N ARG A 31 -1.63 -6.93 11.29
CA ARG A 31 -0.60 -7.38 10.33
C ARG A 31 -0.62 -8.88 10.06
N GLU A 32 -1.21 -9.67 10.94
CA GLU A 32 -1.32 -11.12 10.83
C GLU A 32 -2.62 -11.59 10.17
N ASN A 33 -3.64 -10.72 10.09
CA ASN A 33 -4.95 -11.08 9.57
C ASN A 33 -5.05 -10.89 8.04
N PHE A 34 -4.34 -11.74 7.29
CA PHE A 34 -4.30 -11.70 5.82
C PHE A 34 -5.66 -11.96 5.19
N TRP A 35 -6.48 -12.81 5.79
CA TRP A 35 -7.80 -13.15 5.30
C TRP A 35 -8.76 -11.98 5.35
N LEU A 36 -8.73 -11.21 6.43
CA LEU A 36 -9.58 -10.04 6.56
C LEU A 36 -9.19 -8.97 5.52
N ALA A 37 -7.89 -8.74 5.33
CA ALA A 37 -7.40 -7.81 4.31
C ALA A 37 -7.83 -8.24 2.90
N ALA A 38 -7.73 -9.53 2.58
CA ALA A 38 -8.17 -10.09 1.31
C ALA A 38 -9.69 -9.96 1.12
N GLY A 39 -10.46 -10.23 2.18
CA GLY A 39 -11.92 -10.08 2.17
C GLY A 39 -12.37 -8.64 1.88
N TYR A 40 -11.76 -7.66 2.54
CA TYR A 40 -12.04 -6.24 2.25
C TYR A 40 -11.64 -5.83 0.83
N ALA A 41 -10.51 -6.33 0.33
CA ALA A 41 -10.07 -6.04 -1.03
C ALA A 41 -11.04 -6.63 -2.08
N THR A 42 -11.49 -7.86 -1.87
CA THR A 42 -12.52 -8.51 -2.71
C THR A 42 -13.83 -7.73 -2.68
N ALA A 43 -14.27 -7.31 -1.49
CA ALA A 43 -15.47 -6.50 -1.35
C ALA A 43 -15.35 -5.16 -2.08
N ALA A 44 -14.19 -4.50 -2.01
CA ALA A 44 -13.92 -3.26 -2.73
C ALA A 44 -14.04 -3.48 -4.26
N GLU A 45 -13.46 -4.55 -4.80
CA GLU A 45 -13.59 -4.87 -6.23
C GLU A 45 -15.03 -5.15 -6.64
N LEU A 46 -15.78 -5.93 -5.85
CA LEU A 46 -17.20 -6.23 -6.10
C LEU A 46 -18.08 -4.98 -6.04
N LEU A 47 -17.71 -3.99 -5.23
CA LEU A 47 -18.37 -2.69 -5.16
C LEU A 47 -17.98 -1.73 -6.30
N GLY A 48 -17.13 -2.18 -7.25
CA GLY A 48 -16.73 -1.40 -8.41
C GLY A 48 -15.57 -0.43 -8.18
N MET A 49 -14.79 -0.61 -7.11
CA MET A 49 -13.56 0.15 -6.91
C MET A 49 -12.57 -0.16 -8.03
N ARG A 50 -11.81 0.86 -8.44
CA ARG A 50 -10.84 0.76 -9.54
C ARG A 50 -9.45 0.37 -9.06
N TYR A 51 -9.17 0.56 -7.78
CA TYR A 51 -7.90 0.26 -7.11
C TYR A 51 -8.15 -0.24 -5.68
N VAL A 52 -7.20 -0.97 -5.14
CA VAL A 52 -7.09 -1.25 -3.70
C VAL A 52 -5.78 -0.68 -3.19
N PHE A 53 -5.78 -0.07 -2.02
CA PHE A 53 -4.60 0.44 -1.35
C PHE A 53 -4.45 -0.19 0.04
N LEU A 54 -3.35 -0.89 0.27
CA LEU A 54 -2.91 -1.35 1.58
C LEU A 54 -1.93 -0.34 2.18
N GLU A 55 -2.30 0.29 3.28
CA GLU A 55 -1.53 1.36 3.92
C GLU A 55 -1.11 0.98 5.35
N ALA A 56 0.20 0.87 5.60
CA ALA A 56 0.73 0.64 6.95
C ALA A 56 0.88 1.94 7.78
N GLY A 57 0.68 3.08 7.18
CA GLY A 57 0.80 4.39 7.81
C GLY A 57 2.12 5.09 7.50
N VAL A 58 2.03 6.42 7.37
CA VAL A 58 3.20 7.28 7.17
C VAL A 58 4.10 7.21 8.39
N GLY A 59 5.36 6.88 8.20
CA GLY A 59 6.32 6.73 9.28
C GLY A 59 6.37 5.33 9.91
N ALA A 60 5.56 4.38 9.44
CA ALA A 60 5.62 2.99 9.89
C ALA A 60 7.05 2.43 9.78
N ALA A 61 7.45 1.61 10.76
CA ALA A 61 8.79 1.03 10.81
C ALA A 61 9.02 -0.01 9.71
N GLN A 62 7.95 -0.68 9.28
CA GLN A 62 7.99 -1.75 8.29
C GLN A 62 6.83 -1.60 7.28
N PRO A 63 7.01 -2.04 6.02
CA PRO A 63 5.93 -2.12 5.05
C PRO A 63 4.84 -3.12 5.47
N VAL A 64 3.72 -3.10 4.75
CA VAL A 64 2.72 -4.16 4.79
C VAL A 64 3.39 -5.52 4.59
N PRO A 65 3.02 -6.56 5.37
CA PRO A 65 3.63 -7.88 5.23
C PRO A 65 3.49 -8.46 3.81
N ALA A 66 4.57 -9.01 3.28
CA ALA A 66 4.56 -9.62 1.94
C ALA A 66 3.53 -10.76 1.80
N GLY A 67 3.27 -11.50 2.89
CA GLY A 67 2.22 -12.53 2.95
C GLY A 67 0.82 -11.95 2.75
N MET A 68 0.54 -10.80 3.36
CA MET A 68 -0.74 -10.09 3.21
C MET A 68 -0.91 -9.56 1.77
N ILE A 69 0.16 -8.95 1.21
CA ILE A 69 0.13 -8.46 -0.18
C ILE A 69 -0.17 -9.60 -1.15
N ARG A 70 0.49 -10.76 -0.99
CA ARG A 70 0.20 -11.95 -1.81
C ARG A 70 -1.22 -12.46 -1.65
N ALA A 71 -1.73 -12.51 -0.43
CA ALA A 71 -3.08 -12.96 -0.15
C ALA A 71 -4.12 -12.05 -0.82
N VAL A 72 -3.96 -10.74 -0.69
CA VAL A 72 -4.83 -9.76 -1.35
C VAL A 72 -4.73 -9.87 -2.87
N LYS A 73 -3.51 -9.86 -3.43
CA LYS A 73 -3.29 -9.89 -4.88
C LYS A 73 -3.84 -11.14 -5.56
N LYS A 74 -3.90 -12.25 -4.84
CA LYS A 74 -4.48 -13.49 -5.34
C LYS A 74 -6.00 -13.40 -5.54
N GLU A 75 -6.68 -12.61 -4.72
CA GLU A 75 -8.14 -12.52 -4.70
C GLU A 75 -8.70 -11.40 -5.59
N ILE A 76 -7.88 -10.42 -6.00
CA ILE A 76 -8.34 -9.28 -6.81
C ILE A 76 -7.67 -9.24 -8.18
N SER A 77 -8.40 -8.74 -9.18
CA SER A 77 -7.89 -8.49 -10.53
C SER A 77 -7.49 -7.01 -10.75
N ILE A 78 -8.04 -6.11 -9.94
CA ILE A 78 -7.74 -4.67 -10.02
C ILE A 78 -6.34 -4.36 -9.46
N PRO A 79 -5.73 -3.21 -9.84
CA PRO A 79 -4.41 -2.84 -9.37
C PRO A 79 -4.33 -2.66 -7.85
N LEU A 80 -3.26 -3.18 -7.27
CA LEU A 80 -2.94 -3.11 -5.85
C LEU A 80 -1.85 -2.08 -5.61
N ILE A 81 -2.17 -1.08 -4.79
CA ILE A 81 -1.25 -0.06 -4.30
C ILE A 81 -0.80 -0.45 -2.90
N VAL A 82 0.48 -0.28 -2.58
CA VAL A 82 1.02 -0.52 -1.24
C VAL A 82 1.82 0.69 -0.77
N GLY A 83 1.53 1.17 0.43
CA GLY A 83 2.20 2.32 1.04
C GLY A 83 2.50 2.13 2.53
N GLY A 84 3.30 3.06 3.04
CA GLY A 84 3.77 3.04 4.43
C GLY A 84 4.97 2.12 4.68
N GLY A 85 5.95 2.61 5.43
CA GLY A 85 7.10 1.83 5.85
C GLY A 85 8.14 1.47 4.78
N ILE A 86 7.96 1.87 3.53
CA ILE A 86 8.88 1.58 2.42
C ILE A 86 9.97 2.64 2.41
N ARG A 87 11.18 2.28 2.84
CA ARG A 87 12.31 3.21 3.04
C ARG A 87 13.55 2.87 2.23
N THR A 88 13.66 1.63 1.76
CA THR A 88 14.83 1.12 1.06
C THR A 88 14.45 0.44 -0.25
N ALA A 89 15.45 0.25 -1.12
CA ALA A 89 15.30 -0.56 -2.34
C ALA A 89 14.88 -2.00 -2.04
N ILE A 90 15.34 -2.54 -0.90
CA ILE A 90 14.98 -3.90 -0.46
C ILE A 90 13.50 -3.97 -0.10
N ASP A 91 12.98 -2.97 0.62
CA ASP A 91 11.55 -2.91 0.95
C ASP A 91 10.71 -2.82 -0.32
N ALA A 92 11.08 -1.93 -1.24
CA ALA A 92 10.38 -1.75 -2.51
C ALA A 92 10.35 -3.03 -3.35
N ARG A 93 11.50 -3.71 -3.48
CA ARG A 93 11.60 -4.99 -4.18
C ARG A 93 10.73 -6.06 -3.53
N ARG A 94 10.76 -6.17 -2.21
CA ARG A 94 9.94 -7.14 -1.44
C ARG A 94 8.45 -6.92 -1.69
N VAL A 95 8.00 -5.67 -1.62
CA VAL A 95 6.59 -5.30 -1.85
C VAL A 95 6.19 -5.58 -3.30
N ARG A 96 7.04 -5.20 -4.26
CA ARG A 96 6.81 -5.46 -5.70
C ARG A 96 6.70 -6.96 -6.00
N HIS A 97 7.65 -7.76 -5.53
CA HIS A 97 7.64 -9.22 -5.73
C HIS A 97 6.49 -9.91 -4.99
N ALA A 98 5.93 -9.30 -3.96
CA ALA A 98 4.74 -9.82 -3.28
C ALA A 98 3.45 -9.58 -4.10
N GLY A 99 3.48 -8.73 -5.13
CA GLY A 99 2.36 -8.52 -6.05
C GLY A 99 1.80 -7.09 -6.07
N ALA A 100 2.45 -6.12 -5.43
CA ALA A 100 2.05 -4.73 -5.57
C ALA A 100 2.27 -4.23 -7.01
N ASP A 101 1.26 -3.61 -7.60
CA ASP A 101 1.34 -2.99 -8.92
C ASP A 101 1.92 -1.58 -8.82
N MET A 102 1.64 -0.89 -7.72
CA MET A 102 2.13 0.45 -7.42
C MET A 102 2.63 0.56 -5.99
N VAL A 103 3.63 1.42 -5.78
CA VAL A 103 4.24 1.68 -4.48
C VAL A 103 4.15 3.17 -4.16
N VAL A 104 3.72 3.48 -2.93
CA VAL A 104 3.68 4.85 -2.42
C VAL A 104 4.71 5.00 -1.30
N THR A 105 5.57 6.00 -1.42
CA THR A 105 6.52 6.38 -0.38
C THR A 105 6.49 7.89 -0.15
N ARG A 106 6.55 8.31 1.12
CA ARG A 106 6.54 9.73 1.52
C ARG A 106 7.79 10.11 2.31
N THR A 107 8.08 9.40 3.38
CA THR A 107 9.13 9.74 4.35
C THR A 107 10.52 9.92 3.72
N ILE A 108 10.78 9.24 2.61
CA ILE A 108 12.06 9.33 1.89
C ILE A 108 12.28 10.73 1.33
N ILE A 109 11.24 11.35 0.79
CA ILE A 109 11.33 12.65 0.11
C ILE A 109 11.61 13.79 1.11
N GLU A 110 11.25 13.57 2.36
CA GLU A 110 11.43 14.52 3.45
C GLU A 110 12.84 14.46 4.08
N SER A 111 13.69 13.50 3.67
CA SER A 111 15.00 13.26 4.26
C SER A 111 16.15 13.78 3.39
N ALA A 112 17.26 14.18 4.03
CA ALA A 112 18.49 14.52 3.30
C ALA A 112 18.97 13.32 2.45
N GLY A 113 19.48 13.58 1.24
CA GLY A 113 19.93 12.53 0.31
C GLY A 113 18.80 11.72 -0.33
N TYR A 114 17.56 12.24 -0.33
CA TYR A 114 16.38 11.54 -0.86
C TYR A 114 16.52 11.11 -2.33
N LYS A 115 17.23 11.89 -3.16
CA LYS A 115 17.35 11.63 -4.60
C LYS A 115 17.99 10.28 -4.89
N GLU A 116 19.07 9.94 -4.18
CA GLU A 116 19.78 8.67 -4.35
C GLU A 116 18.94 7.49 -3.88
N ARG A 117 18.28 7.64 -2.72
CA ARG A 117 17.37 6.62 -2.19
C ARG A 117 16.17 6.39 -3.11
N LEU A 118 15.59 7.47 -3.63
CA LEU A 118 14.48 7.39 -4.56
C LEU A 118 14.90 6.69 -5.87
N ARG A 119 16.08 7.03 -6.42
CA ARG A 119 16.63 6.34 -7.60
C ARG A 119 16.82 4.84 -7.34
N ALA A 120 17.36 4.47 -6.17
CA ALA A 120 17.54 3.06 -5.80
C ALA A 120 16.19 2.32 -5.70
N ILE A 121 15.16 2.95 -5.13
CA ILE A 121 13.80 2.39 -5.08
C ILE A 121 13.21 2.26 -6.47
N LEU A 122 13.29 3.29 -7.31
CA LEU A 122 12.78 3.24 -8.68
C LEU A 122 13.45 2.16 -9.51
N SER A 123 14.77 1.95 -9.33
CA SER A 123 15.49 0.85 -9.97
C SER A 123 14.97 -0.51 -9.49
N ALA A 124 14.79 -0.66 -8.18
CA ALA A 124 14.31 -1.92 -7.58
C ALA A 124 12.87 -2.30 -7.97
N LEU A 125 12.07 -1.34 -8.42
CA LEU A 125 10.70 -1.58 -8.88
C LEU A 125 10.62 -2.03 -10.35
N LYS A 126 11.72 -1.83 -11.12
CA LYS A 126 11.80 -2.23 -12.54
C LYS A 126 12.29 -3.67 -12.73
N ASP A 127 12.99 -4.21 -11.71
CA ASP A 127 13.46 -5.59 -11.68
C ASP A 127 12.32 -6.55 -11.30
#